data_0869b1df6cf0e09b460693db49a9cfea
#
_entry.id   0869b1df6cf0e09b460693db49a9cfea
#
_cell.length_a   1.000
_cell.length_b   1.000
_cell.length_c   1.000
_cell.angle_alpha   90.00
_cell.angle_beta   90.00
_cell.angle_gamma   90.00
#
_symmetry.space_group_name_H-M   'P 1'
#
loop_
_entity.id
_entity.type
_entity.pdbx_description
1 polymer ?
#
loop_
_entity_poly.entity_id
_entity_poly.type
_entity_poly.pdbx_seq_one_letter_code
_entity_poly.pdbx_strand_id
1 'polypeptide(L)'
;EGTSLPNDSTDLARAQRVHSLDGFDAELDRLTGARNTVRTDLKSSEESLASIHDIVTQARDLALQMGSDNIGSDVRKDAAQNAQRLMEQITAIANRRDTGGAYLFTGTAEGQPPLDGNNRYQGNDGIRQVEVGPAVKVAATVSGHDVFGANDELMTTLGNLVTALTNDDSASVRATLDDLETSRRRVSTVWT
;
A
#
# COMPACT_ATOMS: atom_id res chain seq x y z
N GLU A 1 -57.87 12.95 48.39
CA GLU A 1 -56.82 13.46 47.49
C GLU A 1 -55.67 12.50 47.53
N GLY A 2 -55.64 11.59 46.56
CA GLY A 2 -54.56 10.61 46.37
C GLY A 2 -53.52 11.16 45.41
N THR A 3 -52.43 11.64 45.93
CA THR A 3 -51.20 11.86 45.12
C THR A 3 -50.59 10.52 44.82
N SER A 4 -50.77 10.05 43.57
CA SER A 4 -50.03 8.91 43.07
C SER A 4 -48.56 9.28 43.00
N LEU A 5 -47.75 8.61 43.83
CA LEU A 5 -46.29 8.70 43.73
C LEU A 5 -45.86 8.25 42.31
N PRO A 6 -44.97 8.98 41.63
CA PRO A 6 -44.39 8.52 40.36
C PRO A 6 -43.79 7.13 40.62
N ASN A 7 -43.98 6.21 39.63
CA ASN A 7 -43.53 4.85 39.72
C ASN A 7 -42.01 4.81 39.46
N ASP A 8 -41.21 5.11 40.49
CA ASP A 8 -39.75 5.18 40.47
C ASP A 8 -39.08 4.02 39.72
N SER A 9 -39.69 2.80 39.81
CA SER A 9 -39.20 1.61 39.12
C SER A 9 -39.38 1.69 37.61
N THR A 10 -40.46 2.37 37.13
CA THR A 10 -40.69 2.55 35.66
C THR A 10 -39.76 3.59 35.07
N ASP A 11 -39.46 4.62 35.82
CA ASP A 11 -38.51 5.66 35.36
C ASP A 11 -37.07 5.16 35.38
N LEU A 12 -36.69 4.33 36.34
CA LEU A 12 -35.39 3.64 36.39
C LEU A 12 -35.22 2.69 35.20
N ALA A 13 -36.27 1.89 34.91
CA ALA A 13 -36.24 0.97 33.77
C ALA A 13 -36.17 1.70 32.43
N ARG A 14 -36.81 2.85 32.30
CA ARG A 14 -36.71 3.75 31.13
C ARG A 14 -35.30 4.33 31.02
N ALA A 15 -34.73 4.87 32.09
CA ALA A 15 -33.38 5.41 32.10
C ALA A 15 -32.33 4.37 31.73
N GLN A 16 -32.45 3.15 32.24
CA GLN A 16 -31.56 2.03 31.88
C GLN A 16 -31.68 1.65 30.38
N ARG A 17 -32.90 1.67 29.82
CA ARG A 17 -33.12 1.40 28.41
C ARG A 17 -32.54 2.50 27.49
N VAL A 18 -32.74 3.77 27.88
CA VAL A 18 -32.12 4.89 27.15
C VAL A 18 -30.60 4.77 27.19
N HIS A 19 -30.00 4.52 28.34
CA HIS A 19 -28.56 4.37 28.48
C HIS A 19 -28.01 3.16 27.67
N SER A 20 -28.76 2.06 27.57
CA SER A 20 -28.38 0.93 26.73
C SER A 20 -28.46 1.24 25.25
N LEU A 21 -29.47 2.03 24.81
CA LEU A 21 -29.60 2.47 23.42
C LEU A 21 -28.50 3.45 23.05
N ASP A 22 -28.18 4.41 23.93
CA ASP A 22 -27.06 5.34 23.73
C ASP A 22 -25.73 4.58 23.58
N GLY A 23 -25.53 3.52 24.34
CA GLY A 23 -24.36 2.62 24.21
C GLY A 23 -24.31 1.89 22.86
N PHE A 24 -25.46 1.41 22.36
CA PHE A 24 -25.55 0.79 21.03
C PHE A 24 -25.29 1.81 19.91
N ASP A 25 -25.85 3.00 20.01
CA ASP A 25 -25.63 4.04 19.02
C ASP A 25 -24.15 4.46 18.96
N ALA A 26 -23.50 4.65 20.10
CA ALA A 26 -22.07 4.95 20.16
C ALA A 26 -21.21 3.84 19.54
N GLU A 27 -21.56 2.56 19.75
CA GLU A 27 -20.86 1.44 19.15
C GLU A 27 -21.08 1.36 17.63
N LEU A 28 -22.31 1.63 17.15
CA LEU A 28 -22.61 1.72 15.72
C LEU A 28 -21.84 2.84 15.05
N ASP A 29 -21.74 4.01 15.68
CA ASP A 29 -20.96 5.14 15.19
C ASP A 29 -19.46 4.80 15.11
N ARG A 30 -18.92 4.13 16.14
CA ARG A 30 -17.53 3.65 16.16
C ARG A 30 -17.25 2.68 15.00
N LEU A 31 -18.12 1.70 14.81
CA LEU A 31 -17.99 0.69 13.74
C LEU A 31 -18.14 1.34 12.36
N THR A 32 -19.05 2.29 12.22
CA THR A 32 -19.24 3.05 10.97
C THR A 32 -18.00 3.89 10.64
N GLY A 33 -17.44 4.57 11.64
CA GLY A 33 -16.17 5.29 11.51
C GLY A 33 -15.02 4.36 11.10
N ALA A 34 -14.88 3.21 11.76
CA ALA A 34 -13.86 2.21 11.43
C ALA A 34 -13.99 1.69 9.98
N ARG A 35 -15.22 1.39 9.52
CA ARG A 35 -15.48 0.99 8.12
C ARG A 35 -15.06 2.04 7.12
N ASN A 36 -15.40 3.30 7.38
CA ASN A 36 -15.07 4.40 6.48
C ASN A 36 -13.55 4.60 6.40
N THR A 37 -12.84 4.53 7.52
CA THR A 37 -11.37 4.62 7.56
C THR A 37 -10.74 3.49 6.75
N VAL A 38 -11.11 2.23 7.04
CA VAL A 38 -10.56 1.06 6.31
C VAL A 38 -10.84 1.15 4.81
N ARG A 39 -12.06 1.57 4.42
CA ARG A 39 -12.41 1.75 3.01
C ARG A 39 -11.53 2.80 2.32
N THR A 40 -11.25 3.91 3.00
CA THR A 40 -10.37 4.97 2.47
C THR A 40 -8.94 4.49 2.36
N ASP A 41 -8.43 3.79 3.37
CA ASP A 41 -7.06 3.25 3.38
C ASP A 41 -6.86 2.19 2.30
N LEU A 42 -7.81 1.26 2.14
CA LEU A 42 -7.78 0.26 1.06
C LEU A 42 -7.82 0.92 -0.32
N LYS A 43 -8.68 1.91 -0.52
CA LYS A 43 -8.72 2.67 -1.77
C LYS A 43 -7.38 3.37 -2.07
N SER A 44 -6.75 3.96 -1.07
CA SER A 44 -5.42 4.57 -1.21
C SER A 44 -4.35 3.54 -1.55
N SER A 45 -4.46 2.33 -1.00
CA SER A 45 -3.58 1.21 -1.33
C SER A 45 -3.78 0.74 -2.77
N GLU A 46 -5.03 0.59 -3.22
CA GLU A 46 -5.38 0.24 -4.61
C GLU A 46 -4.83 1.26 -5.61
N GLU A 47 -5.04 2.56 -5.36
CA GLU A 47 -4.50 3.64 -6.20
C GLU A 47 -2.97 3.63 -6.25
N SER A 48 -2.33 3.33 -5.13
CA SER A 48 -0.87 3.20 -5.04
C SER A 48 -0.37 1.98 -5.80
N LEU A 49 -1.03 0.83 -5.68
CA LEU A 49 -0.70 -0.39 -6.42
C LEU A 49 -0.87 -0.20 -7.94
N ALA A 50 -1.97 0.43 -8.37
CA ALA A 50 -2.18 0.79 -9.77
C ALA A 50 -1.05 1.67 -10.31
N SER A 51 -0.65 2.69 -9.55
CA SER A 51 0.44 3.58 -9.93
C SER A 51 1.79 2.84 -10.00
N ILE A 52 2.09 1.95 -9.04
CA ILE A 52 3.31 1.12 -9.06
C ILE A 52 3.29 0.21 -10.28
N HIS A 53 2.16 -0.46 -10.57
CA HIS A 53 2.01 -1.32 -11.74
C HIS A 53 2.31 -0.56 -13.06
N ASP A 54 1.78 0.66 -13.20
CA ASP A 54 1.99 1.49 -14.38
C ASP A 54 3.47 1.91 -14.51
N ILE A 55 4.12 2.24 -13.40
CA ILE A 55 5.54 2.61 -13.39
C ILE A 55 6.42 1.40 -13.76
N VAL A 56 6.13 0.21 -13.24
CA VAL A 56 6.85 -1.03 -13.61
C VAL A 56 6.66 -1.34 -15.09
N THR A 57 5.46 -1.13 -15.62
CA THR A 57 5.18 -1.27 -17.06
C THR A 57 6.01 -0.29 -17.89
N GLN A 58 6.10 0.97 -17.49
CA GLN A 58 6.95 1.98 -18.14
C GLN A 58 8.44 1.59 -18.09
N ALA A 59 8.92 1.09 -16.95
CA ALA A 59 10.30 0.63 -16.81
C ALA A 59 10.60 -0.56 -17.74
N ARG A 60 9.66 -1.50 -17.85
CA ARG A 60 9.76 -2.64 -18.78
C ARG A 60 9.79 -2.19 -20.25
N ASP A 61 8.92 -1.27 -20.63
CA ASP A 61 8.86 -0.74 -22.00
C ASP A 61 10.15 0.05 -22.32
N LEU A 62 10.69 0.79 -21.36
CA LEU A 62 11.98 1.45 -21.47
C LEU A 62 13.11 0.43 -21.68
N ALA A 63 13.15 -0.64 -20.90
CA ALA A 63 14.13 -1.71 -21.04
C ALA A 63 14.01 -2.41 -22.41
N LEU A 64 12.78 -2.63 -22.89
CA LEU A 64 12.55 -3.23 -24.22
C LEU A 64 13.09 -2.34 -25.35
N GLN A 65 12.86 -1.03 -25.28
CA GLN A 65 13.34 -0.07 -26.25
C GLN A 65 14.88 0.05 -26.22
N MET A 66 15.48 0.09 -25.04
CA MET A 66 16.91 0.30 -24.84
C MET A 66 17.76 -0.98 -24.97
N GLY A 67 17.12 -2.15 -25.01
CA GLY A 67 17.79 -3.45 -25.18
C GLY A 67 18.33 -3.71 -26.58
N SER A 68 18.05 -2.86 -27.56
CA SER A 68 18.56 -3.01 -28.93
C SER A 68 20.01 -2.51 -29.04
N ASP A 69 20.88 -3.30 -29.69
CA ASP A 69 22.29 -2.94 -29.88
C ASP A 69 22.50 -1.72 -30.77
N ASN A 70 21.48 -1.30 -31.52
CA ASN A 70 21.54 -0.14 -32.42
C ASN A 70 21.28 1.20 -31.72
N ILE A 71 21.01 1.19 -30.43
CA ILE A 71 20.78 2.42 -29.64
C ILE A 71 22.13 3.01 -29.23
N GLY A 72 22.29 4.31 -29.43
CA GLY A 72 23.50 5.03 -29.04
C GLY A 72 23.63 5.19 -27.53
N SER A 73 24.88 5.29 -27.04
CA SER A 73 25.19 5.40 -25.61
C SER A 73 24.55 6.62 -24.94
N ASP A 74 24.45 7.76 -25.63
CA ASP A 74 23.85 8.96 -25.06
C ASP A 74 22.34 8.78 -24.81
N VAL A 75 21.65 8.09 -25.73
CA VAL A 75 20.23 7.78 -25.58
C VAL A 75 20.00 6.84 -24.37
N ARG A 76 20.90 5.85 -24.16
CA ARG A 76 20.81 4.97 -22.98
C ARG A 76 21.10 5.74 -21.68
N LYS A 77 22.01 6.70 -21.67
CA LYS A 77 22.26 7.55 -20.50
C LYS A 77 21.04 8.40 -20.13
N ASP A 78 20.36 8.97 -21.13
CA ASP A 78 19.11 9.68 -20.89
C ASP A 78 18.01 8.74 -20.38
N ALA A 79 17.95 7.55 -20.93
CA ALA A 79 17.06 6.48 -20.45
C ALA A 79 17.39 6.05 -19.01
N ALA A 80 18.67 6.04 -18.60
CA ALA A 80 19.07 5.76 -17.22
C ALA A 80 18.50 6.80 -16.23
N GLN A 81 18.52 8.08 -16.60
CA GLN A 81 17.90 9.14 -15.79
C GLN A 81 16.38 8.95 -15.69
N ASN A 82 15.74 8.47 -16.77
CA ASN A 82 14.31 8.16 -16.72
C ASN A 82 14.02 6.96 -15.81
N ALA A 83 14.79 5.88 -15.92
CA ALA A 83 14.66 4.72 -15.03
C ALA A 83 14.87 5.09 -13.55
N GLN A 84 15.84 5.97 -13.27
CA GLN A 84 16.07 6.50 -11.93
C GLN A 84 14.84 7.24 -11.40
N ARG A 85 14.23 8.10 -12.21
CA ARG A 85 13.00 8.82 -11.81
C ARG A 85 11.83 7.86 -11.56
N LEU A 86 11.69 6.81 -12.36
CA LEU A 86 10.66 5.78 -12.14
C LEU A 86 10.87 5.06 -10.80
N MET A 87 12.10 4.73 -10.45
CA MET A 87 12.44 4.13 -9.17
C MET A 87 12.12 5.08 -7.99
N GLU A 88 12.47 6.36 -8.09
CA GLU A 88 12.16 7.38 -7.09
C GLU A 88 10.64 7.58 -6.92
N GLN A 89 9.87 7.52 -8.01
CA GLN A 89 8.41 7.58 -7.95
C GLN A 89 7.81 6.39 -7.20
N ILE A 90 8.31 5.17 -7.44
CA ILE A 90 7.89 3.99 -6.67
C ILE A 90 8.19 4.19 -5.20
N THR A 91 9.38 4.66 -4.84
CA THR A 91 9.77 4.93 -3.46
C THR A 91 8.84 5.97 -2.80
N ALA A 92 8.50 7.03 -3.51
CA ALA A 92 7.59 8.05 -3.01
C ALA A 92 6.16 7.52 -2.81
N ILE A 93 5.67 6.66 -3.71
CA ILE A 93 4.35 6.03 -3.60
C ILE A 93 4.34 5.01 -2.47
N ALA A 94 5.37 4.17 -2.37
CA ALA A 94 5.52 3.18 -1.32
C ALA A 94 5.50 3.82 0.08
N ASN A 95 6.16 4.97 0.22
CA ASN A 95 6.28 5.68 1.49
C ASN A 95 5.09 6.62 1.78
N ARG A 96 3.96 6.43 1.11
CA ARG A 96 2.72 7.14 1.44
C ARG A 96 2.13 6.68 2.77
N ARG A 97 1.44 7.61 3.43
CA ARG A 97 0.75 7.35 4.68
C ARG A 97 -0.76 7.29 4.47
N ASP A 98 -1.42 6.49 5.30
CA ASP A 98 -2.88 6.44 5.40
C ASP A 98 -3.43 7.69 6.11
N THR A 99 -4.75 7.76 6.26
CA THR A 99 -5.43 8.87 6.94
C THR A 99 -5.09 8.98 8.43
N GLY A 100 -4.64 7.89 9.05
CA GLY A 100 -4.18 7.82 10.44
C GLY A 100 -2.70 8.16 10.60
N GLY A 101 -1.96 8.40 9.50
CA GLY A 101 -0.53 8.69 9.51
C GLY A 101 0.37 7.44 9.52
N ALA A 102 -0.19 6.23 9.45
CA ALA A 102 0.55 4.99 9.29
C ALA A 102 0.93 4.76 7.82
N TYR A 103 2.01 4.01 7.57
CA TYR A 103 2.39 3.66 6.20
C TYR A 103 1.50 2.54 5.64
N LEU A 104 1.20 2.61 4.33
CA LEU A 104 0.29 1.67 3.67
C LEU A 104 0.89 0.26 3.50
N PHE A 105 2.21 0.15 3.34
CA PHE A 105 2.89 -1.09 2.93
C PHE A 105 3.87 -1.64 3.96
N THR A 106 3.84 -1.21 5.22
CA THR A 106 4.75 -1.72 6.27
C THR A 106 4.24 -2.97 6.98
N GLY A 107 3.04 -3.44 6.64
CA GLY A 107 2.38 -4.48 7.41
C GLY A 107 1.95 -3.99 8.79
N THR A 108 2.49 -4.61 9.84
CA THR A 108 2.28 -4.19 11.25
C THR A 108 3.51 -3.48 11.84
N ALA A 109 4.57 -3.25 11.05
CA ALA A 109 5.73 -2.49 11.52
C ALA A 109 5.37 -1.00 11.56
N GLU A 110 5.55 -0.38 12.73
CA GLU A 110 5.25 1.03 12.94
C GLU A 110 6.54 1.87 12.96
N GLY A 111 6.41 3.13 12.55
CA GLY A 111 7.42 4.16 12.77
C GLY A 111 8.51 4.29 11.70
N GLN A 112 8.67 3.33 10.78
CA GLN A 112 9.64 3.41 9.69
C GLN A 112 8.96 3.38 8.31
N PRO A 113 9.52 4.09 7.30
CA PRO A 113 8.98 4.02 5.94
C PRO A 113 9.16 2.61 5.37
N PRO A 114 8.24 2.15 4.50
CA PRO A 114 8.34 0.87 3.80
C PRO A 114 9.66 0.68 3.06
N LEU A 115 10.13 1.71 2.36
CA LEU A 115 11.43 1.70 1.69
C LEU A 115 12.36 2.74 2.36
N ASP A 116 13.54 2.31 2.75
CA ASP A 116 14.58 3.18 3.31
C ASP A 116 15.31 3.98 2.23
N GLY A 117 16.31 4.79 2.64
CA GLY A 117 17.12 5.60 1.73
C GLY A 117 17.95 4.80 0.70
N ASN A 118 18.06 3.47 0.89
CA ASN A 118 18.72 2.54 -0.03
C ASN A 118 17.69 1.71 -0.82
N ASN A 119 16.41 2.06 -0.78
CA ASN A 119 15.31 1.35 -1.41
C ASN A 119 15.13 -0.10 -0.91
N ARG A 120 15.51 -0.37 0.35
CA ARG A 120 15.30 -1.67 1.00
C ARG A 120 14.03 -1.65 1.82
N TYR A 121 13.26 -2.72 1.72
CA TYR A 121 12.02 -2.87 2.46
C TYR A 121 12.30 -3.06 3.96
N GLN A 122 11.62 -2.28 4.78
CA GLN A 122 11.77 -2.23 6.25
C GLN A 122 10.52 -2.73 6.99
N GLY A 123 9.49 -3.12 6.26
CA GLY A 123 8.24 -3.62 6.83
C GLY A 123 8.28 -5.10 7.21
N ASN A 124 7.11 -5.65 7.50
CA ASN A 124 6.93 -7.08 7.77
C ASN A 124 5.67 -7.62 7.07
N ASP A 125 5.45 -8.94 7.14
CA ASP A 125 4.29 -9.62 6.54
C ASP A 125 3.03 -9.56 7.39
N GLY A 126 3.05 -8.80 8.48
CA GLY A 126 1.90 -8.63 9.35
C GLY A 126 0.78 -7.90 8.62
N ILE A 127 -0.46 -8.39 8.78
CA ILE A 127 -1.64 -7.73 8.25
C ILE A 127 -2.40 -7.12 9.42
N ARG A 128 -2.55 -5.78 9.40
CA ARG A 128 -3.38 -5.06 10.37
C ARG A 128 -4.84 -5.39 10.11
N GLN A 129 -5.52 -5.90 11.13
CA GLN A 129 -6.94 -6.17 11.07
C GLN A 129 -7.71 -5.12 11.88
N VAL A 130 -8.80 -4.64 11.32
CA VAL A 130 -9.70 -3.66 11.95
C VAL A 130 -11.08 -4.30 12.11
N GLU A 131 -11.65 -4.16 13.31
CA GLU A 131 -13.02 -4.60 13.59
C GLU A 131 -14.01 -3.62 12.97
N VAL A 132 -14.85 -4.13 12.08
CA VAL A 132 -15.85 -3.36 11.32
C VAL A 132 -17.28 -3.78 11.60
N GLY A 133 -17.47 -4.75 12.49
CA GLY A 133 -18.77 -5.24 12.94
C GLY A 133 -18.59 -6.19 14.11
N PRO A 134 -19.67 -6.60 14.80
CA PRO A 134 -19.62 -7.57 15.89
C PRO A 134 -18.90 -8.84 15.45
N ALA A 135 -17.70 -9.08 15.98
CA ALA A 135 -16.81 -10.20 15.62
C ALA A 135 -16.39 -10.26 14.13
N VAL A 136 -16.54 -9.17 13.36
CA VAL A 136 -16.11 -9.08 11.96
C VAL A 136 -14.87 -8.21 11.86
N LYS A 137 -13.74 -8.81 11.44
CA LYS A 137 -12.48 -8.12 11.18
C LYS A 137 -12.14 -8.20 9.70
N VAL A 138 -11.60 -7.11 9.16
CA VAL A 138 -11.10 -7.03 7.79
C VAL A 138 -9.63 -6.60 7.78
N ALA A 139 -8.88 -7.09 6.79
CA ALA A 139 -7.52 -6.64 6.55
C ALA A 139 -7.53 -5.16 6.13
N ALA A 140 -6.70 -4.35 6.77
CA ALA A 140 -6.60 -2.91 6.51
C ALA A 140 -5.25 -2.51 5.89
N THR A 141 -4.33 -3.45 5.71
CA THR A 141 -3.01 -3.23 5.09
C THR A 141 -2.68 -4.33 4.10
N VAL A 142 -1.78 -4.02 3.18
CA VAL A 142 -1.17 -4.95 2.22
C VAL A 142 0.29 -5.15 2.65
N SER A 143 0.80 -6.40 2.54
CA SER A 143 2.22 -6.66 2.78
C SER A 143 3.08 -6.04 1.70
N GLY A 144 4.12 -5.31 2.08
CA GLY A 144 5.09 -4.80 1.11
C GLY A 144 5.93 -5.91 0.47
N HIS A 145 6.14 -7.05 1.13
CA HIS A 145 6.77 -8.22 0.51
C HIS A 145 5.99 -8.73 -0.71
N ASP A 146 4.65 -8.67 -0.65
CA ASP A 146 3.81 -9.08 -1.77
C ASP A 146 3.94 -8.11 -2.97
N VAL A 147 4.35 -6.86 -2.72
CA VAL A 147 4.52 -5.82 -3.74
C VAL A 147 5.97 -5.78 -4.25
N PHE A 148 6.94 -5.63 -3.34
CA PHE A 148 8.34 -5.40 -3.67
C PHE A 148 9.15 -6.68 -3.84
N GLY A 149 8.61 -7.82 -3.38
CA GLY A 149 9.30 -9.10 -3.29
C GLY A 149 10.03 -9.30 -1.96
N ALA A 150 10.26 -10.58 -1.60
CA ALA A 150 10.86 -10.95 -0.31
C ALA A 150 12.31 -10.46 -0.09
N ASN A 151 13.03 -10.16 -1.18
CA ASN A 151 14.41 -9.65 -1.17
C ASN A 151 14.52 -8.35 -1.96
N ASP A 152 13.51 -7.50 -1.92
CA ASP A 152 13.47 -6.22 -2.65
C ASP A 152 13.66 -6.37 -4.17
N GLU A 153 13.19 -7.50 -4.75
CA GLU A 153 13.44 -7.85 -6.15
C GLU A 153 13.06 -6.72 -7.11
N LEU A 154 11.91 -6.06 -6.90
CA LEU A 154 11.47 -4.96 -7.75
C LEU A 154 12.48 -3.81 -7.75
N MET A 155 12.91 -3.36 -6.56
CA MET A 155 13.82 -2.23 -6.43
C MET A 155 15.23 -2.59 -6.91
N THR A 156 15.67 -3.82 -6.64
CA THR A 156 16.95 -4.37 -7.14
C THR A 156 16.95 -4.42 -8.67
N THR A 157 15.87 -4.89 -9.29
CA THR A 157 15.76 -4.97 -10.76
C THR A 157 15.80 -3.59 -11.40
N LEU A 158 15.10 -2.61 -10.82
CA LEU A 158 15.16 -1.21 -11.29
C LEU A 158 16.57 -0.62 -11.15
N GLY A 159 17.25 -0.88 -10.04
CA GLY A 159 18.65 -0.47 -9.84
C GLY A 159 19.59 -1.10 -10.86
N ASN A 160 19.40 -2.39 -11.19
CA ASN A 160 20.14 -3.09 -12.23
C ASN A 160 19.87 -2.48 -13.62
N LEU A 161 18.63 -2.13 -13.92
CA LEU A 161 18.26 -1.43 -15.16
C LEU A 161 18.97 -0.08 -15.26
N VAL A 162 18.95 0.74 -14.22
CA VAL A 162 19.66 2.03 -14.17
C VAL A 162 21.16 1.84 -14.43
N THR A 163 21.75 0.85 -13.77
CA THR A 163 23.19 0.53 -13.91
C THR A 163 23.54 0.07 -15.32
N ALA A 164 22.75 -0.84 -15.90
CA ALA A 164 22.93 -1.36 -17.25
C ALA A 164 22.84 -0.26 -18.30
N LEU A 165 21.83 0.64 -18.17
CA LEU A 165 21.65 1.79 -19.05
C LEU A 165 22.80 2.79 -18.94
N THR A 166 23.27 3.04 -17.73
CA THR A 166 24.41 3.97 -17.48
C THR A 166 25.71 3.45 -18.09
N ASN A 167 25.90 2.13 -18.04
CA ASN A 167 27.10 1.45 -18.57
C ASN A 167 27.01 1.11 -20.07
N ASP A 168 25.92 1.52 -20.74
CA ASP A 168 25.68 1.22 -22.16
C ASP A 168 25.66 -0.28 -22.46
N ASP A 169 25.20 -1.10 -21.52
CA ASP A 169 25.15 -2.57 -21.60
C ASP A 169 23.76 -3.06 -22.00
N SER A 170 23.55 -3.21 -23.31
CA SER A 170 22.29 -3.69 -23.88
C SER A 170 21.93 -5.11 -23.46
N ALA A 171 22.92 -5.96 -23.21
CA ALA A 171 22.69 -7.34 -22.78
C ALA A 171 22.15 -7.39 -21.35
N SER A 172 22.74 -6.63 -20.44
CA SER A 172 22.25 -6.47 -19.07
C SER A 172 20.88 -5.78 -19.02
N VAL A 173 20.61 -4.81 -19.93
CA VAL A 173 19.25 -4.23 -20.05
C VAL A 173 18.23 -5.30 -20.41
N ARG A 174 18.50 -6.14 -21.40
CA ARG A 174 17.61 -7.25 -21.78
C ARG A 174 17.41 -8.26 -20.64
N ALA A 175 18.44 -8.51 -19.84
CA ALA A 175 18.34 -9.42 -18.69
C ALA A 175 17.35 -8.95 -17.61
N THR A 176 17.04 -7.66 -17.51
CA THR A 176 16.06 -7.15 -16.54
C THR A 176 14.60 -7.40 -16.96
N LEU A 177 14.32 -7.75 -18.22
CA LEU A 177 12.95 -7.81 -18.75
C LEU A 177 12.09 -8.87 -18.06
N ASP A 178 12.63 -10.05 -17.80
CA ASP A 178 11.89 -11.15 -17.16
C ASP A 178 11.58 -10.83 -15.68
N ASP A 179 12.53 -10.20 -14.99
CA ASP A 179 12.35 -9.78 -13.59
C ASP A 179 11.34 -8.63 -13.48
N LEU A 180 11.35 -7.67 -14.43
CA LEU A 180 10.35 -6.61 -14.51
C LEU A 180 8.95 -7.18 -14.80
N GLU A 181 8.85 -8.15 -15.71
CA GLU A 181 7.57 -8.82 -15.99
C GLU A 181 7.06 -9.62 -14.79
N THR A 182 7.96 -10.27 -14.05
CA THR A 182 7.62 -10.99 -12.82
C THR A 182 7.15 -10.01 -11.75
N SER A 183 7.84 -8.90 -11.57
CA SER A 183 7.44 -7.84 -10.64
C SER A 183 6.09 -7.21 -11.01
N ARG A 184 5.87 -6.95 -12.30
CA ARG A 184 4.58 -6.44 -12.81
C ARG A 184 3.43 -7.39 -12.49
N ARG A 185 3.60 -8.69 -12.73
CA ARG A 185 2.60 -9.72 -12.41
C ARG A 185 2.35 -9.81 -10.90
N ARG A 186 3.39 -9.73 -10.08
CA ARG A 186 3.29 -9.72 -8.62
C ARG A 186 2.39 -8.58 -8.16
N VAL A 187 2.69 -7.35 -8.58
CA VAL A 187 1.87 -6.17 -8.23
C VAL A 187 0.43 -6.34 -8.69
N SER A 188 0.21 -6.86 -9.91
CA SER A 188 -1.14 -7.12 -10.44
C SER A 188 -1.92 -8.14 -9.62
N THR A 189 -1.26 -9.16 -9.06
CA THR A 189 -1.92 -10.19 -8.22
C THR A 189 -2.35 -9.62 -6.87
N VAL A 190 -1.60 -8.68 -6.31
CA VAL A 190 -1.95 -8.02 -5.04
C VAL A 190 -3.09 -7.02 -5.23
N TRP A 191 -3.23 -6.47 -6.43
CA TRP A 191 -4.25 -5.47 -6.75
C TRP A 191 -5.64 -6.08 -7.02
N THR A 192 -5.76 -7.36 -7.37
CA THR A 192 -7.04 -8.06 -7.66
C THR A 192 -7.61 -8.77 -6.44
#